data_e191a423c71126b7a1aeb2eea8821e4e
#
_entry.id   e191a423c71126b7a1aeb2eea8821e4e
#
_cell.length_a   1.000
_cell.length_b   1.000
_cell.length_c   1.000
_cell.angle_alpha   90.00
_cell.angle_beta   90.00
_cell.angle_gamma   90.00
#
_symmetry.space_group_name_H-M   'P 1'
#
loop_
_entity.id
_entity.type
_entity.pdbx_description
1 polymer ?
#
loop_
_entity_poly.entity_id
_entity_poly.type
_entity_poly.pdbx_seq_one_letter_code
_entity_poly.pdbx_strand_id
1 'polypeptide(L)'
;MTRTLERALIGAAALGLVAAACAGPALAATTIKFAHVYEAGHPLHQAALMAAEHINARTAGRYDVKVFPASSLGKEKALTEALSLGTVDIIYTGAGFAGSIYGPISITDFPFTLRSLDHWRAYGRSDLFRDLADGFSKATGGNVIAAISYYGTRHVTSKNPILKPADMDGLKIRVPNAPAYVLFPEAVGANPTPMAFSEVYLALQQGVVDAQENPLPTIQAKKFYEVQPHINLTGHITNSTFTIVSPWTLGKMGDEDRAAVMEVLQDSADWVTAEIIKSEESLVDWFRGKGISVNEVDRKPFIAAVAPALQGDDLPFSADVYQRLQAIADSE
;
A
#
# COMPACT_ATOMS: atom_id res chain seq x y z
N MET A 1 15.54 66.03 45.78
CA MET A 1 14.81 65.38 44.70
C MET A 1 15.63 64.24 44.04
N THR A 2 16.36 63.41 44.78
CA THR A 2 17.31 62.40 44.23
C THR A 2 17.20 60.99 44.86
N ARG A 3 16.14 60.70 45.61
CA ARG A 3 15.95 59.38 46.28
C ARG A 3 14.73 58.57 45.80
N THR A 4 13.94 59.11 44.89
CA THR A 4 12.70 58.47 44.38
C THR A 4 12.87 57.79 43.03
N LEU A 5 13.97 58.01 42.33
CA LEU A 5 14.23 57.40 40.99
C LEU A 5 14.98 56.06 41.08
N GLU A 6 15.71 55.77 42.15
CA GLU A 6 16.44 54.50 42.27
C GLU A 6 15.56 53.29 42.66
N ARG A 7 14.38 53.53 43.25
CA ARG A 7 13.44 52.42 43.58
C ARG A 7 12.55 51.93 42.43
N ALA A 8 12.43 52.70 41.35
CA ALA A 8 11.62 52.32 40.20
C ALA A 8 12.37 51.44 39.18
N LEU A 9 13.71 51.46 39.19
CA LEU A 9 14.55 50.66 38.26
C LEU A 9 14.80 49.23 38.75
N ILE A 10 14.69 48.96 40.06
CA ILE A 10 14.90 47.61 40.62
C ILE A 10 13.62 46.74 40.45
N GLY A 11 12.43 47.34 40.40
CA GLY A 11 11.17 46.61 40.22
C GLY A 11 10.94 46.08 38.80
N ALA A 12 11.49 46.72 37.75
CA ALA A 12 11.32 46.32 36.37
C ALA A 12 12.26 45.20 35.93
N ALA A 13 13.42 45.04 36.60
CA ALA A 13 14.38 43.96 36.27
C ALA A 13 13.97 42.60 36.88
N ALA A 14 13.16 42.59 37.95
CA ALA A 14 12.73 41.33 38.57
C ALA A 14 11.53 40.68 37.87
N LEU A 15 10.70 41.43 37.12
CA LEU A 15 9.57 40.86 36.35
C LEU A 15 10.02 40.27 35.00
N GLY A 16 11.16 40.68 34.46
CA GLY A 16 11.68 40.16 33.16
C GLY A 16 12.36 38.78 33.28
N LEU A 17 12.79 38.34 34.45
CA LEU A 17 13.54 37.08 34.65
C LEU A 17 12.63 35.86 34.93
N VAL A 18 11.36 36.06 35.25
CA VAL A 18 10.44 34.96 35.58
C VAL A 18 9.77 34.37 34.30
N ALA A 19 9.71 35.10 33.19
CA ALA A 19 9.12 34.64 31.95
C ALA A 19 10.04 33.74 31.10
N ALA A 20 11.35 33.71 31.39
CA ALA A 20 12.32 32.90 30.62
C ALA A 20 12.56 31.50 31.21
N ALA A 21 11.96 31.15 32.34
CA ALA A 21 12.23 29.89 33.05
C ALA A 21 11.27 28.72 32.66
N CYS A 22 10.28 28.94 31.77
CA CYS A 22 9.32 27.92 31.37
C CYS A 22 9.56 27.35 29.94
N ALA A 23 10.65 27.76 29.27
CA ALA A 23 11.07 27.05 28.07
C ALA A 23 11.86 25.80 28.50
N GLY A 24 11.16 24.74 28.82
CA GLY A 24 11.78 23.41 28.93
C GLY A 24 12.58 23.10 27.65
N PRO A 25 13.66 22.30 27.73
CA PRO A 25 14.40 21.92 26.54
C PRO A 25 13.42 21.34 25.52
N ALA A 26 13.28 21.99 24.37
CA ALA A 26 12.58 21.42 23.24
C ALA A 26 13.32 20.12 22.89
N LEU A 27 12.78 18.99 23.29
CA LEU A 27 13.29 17.69 22.86
C LEU A 27 13.23 17.67 21.33
N ALA A 28 14.35 17.39 20.69
CA ALA A 28 14.38 17.25 19.24
C ALA A 28 13.39 16.14 18.84
N ALA A 29 12.53 16.43 17.85
CA ALA A 29 11.56 15.46 17.36
C ALA A 29 12.27 14.19 16.87
N THR A 30 11.72 13.03 17.21
CA THR A 30 12.20 11.77 16.67
C THR A 30 11.73 11.65 15.21
N THR A 31 12.68 11.52 14.28
CA THR A 31 12.35 11.34 12.86
C THR A 31 11.88 9.91 12.61
N ILE A 32 10.73 9.77 11.94
CA ILE A 32 10.15 8.52 11.44
C ILE A 32 10.23 8.54 9.91
N LYS A 33 10.79 7.51 9.31
CA LYS A 33 10.87 7.35 7.86
C LYS A 33 9.69 6.51 7.35
N PHE A 34 8.80 7.12 6.58
CA PHE A 34 7.71 6.44 5.91
C PHE A 34 8.06 6.28 4.42
N ALA A 35 8.37 5.07 3.97
CA ALA A 35 8.83 4.80 2.61
C ALA A 35 7.82 3.99 1.80
N HIS A 36 7.72 4.29 0.51
CA HIS A 36 6.87 3.54 -0.42
C HIS A 36 7.33 3.70 -1.89
N VAL A 37 6.79 2.85 -2.77
CA VAL A 37 7.17 2.80 -4.18
C VAL A 37 6.29 3.65 -5.10
N TYR A 38 5.17 4.16 -4.60
CA TYR A 38 4.16 4.89 -5.38
C TYR A 38 4.61 6.29 -5.75
N GLU A 39 4.15 6.77 -6.91
CA GLU A 39 4.42 8.11 -7.41
C GLU A 39 3.75 9.19 -6.56
N ALA A 40 4.27 10.42 -6.59
CA ALA A 40 3.74 11.54 -5.81
C ALA A 40 2.27 11.90 -6.16
N GLY A 41 1.81 11.60 -7.37
CA GLY A 41 0.42 11.76 -7.80
C GLY A 41 -0.53 10.65 -7.37
N HIS A 42 -0.05 9.58 -6.73
CA HIS A 42 -0.88 8.46 -6.31
C HIS A 42 -1.60 8.75 -4.99
N PRO A 43 -2.88 8.34 -4.80
CA PRO A 43 -3.61 8.55 -3.53
C PRO A 43 -2.87 8.04 -2.29
N LEU A 44 -2.16 6.91 -2.37
CA LEU A 44 -1.35 6.38 -1.26
C LEU A 44 -0.24 7.36 -0.82
N HIS A 45 0.36 8.14 -1.73
CA HIS A 45 1.33 9.15 -1.33
C HIS A 45 0.65 10.29 -0.56
N GLN A 46 -0.53 10.72 -0.99
CA GLN A 46 -1.29 11.75 -0.29
C GLN A 46 -1.71 11.27 1.11
N ALA A 47 -2.12 10.01 1.23
CA ALA A 47 -2.42 9.39 2.53
C ALA A 47 -1.19 9.36 3.45
N ALA A 48 0.00 9.05 2.93
CA ALA A 48 1.23 9.07 3.72
C ALA A 48 1.60 10.49 4.20
N LEU A 49 1.37 11.52 3.38
CA LEU A 49 1.56 12.92 3.77
C LEU A 49 0.57 13.34 4.86
N MET A 50 -0.71 12.98 4.70
CA MET A 50 -1.75 13.22 5.70
C MET A 50 -1.42 12.53 7.02
N ALA A 51 -1.00 11.27 6.98
CA ALA A 51 -0.56 10.55 8.18
C ALA A 51 0.64 11.24 8.85
N ALA A 52 1.61 11.74 8.06
CA ALA A 52 2.78 12.45 8.59
C ALA A 52 2.38 13.72 9.35
N GLU A 53 1.48 14.52 8.78
CA GLU A 53 0.96 15.74 9.41
C GLU A 53 0.19 15.43 10.71
N HIS A 54 -0.73 14.45 10.65
CA HIS A 54 -1.57 14.09 11.77
C HIS A 54 -0.77 13.43 12.91
N ILE A 55 0.23 12.59 12.61
CA ILE A 55 1.12 12.01 13.63
C ILE A 55 1.88 13.14 14.36
N ASN A 56 2.46 14.08 13.62
CA ASN A 56 3.15 15.22 14.23
C ASN A 56 2.22 16.00 15.17
N ALA A 57 1.02 16.32 14.71
CA ALA A 57 0.02 17.05 15.50
C ALA A 57 -0.44 16.28 16.76
N ARG A 58 -0.83 14.99 16.58
CA ARG A 58 -1.34 14.13 17.66
C ARG A 58 -0.30 13.81 18.73
N THR A 59 0.98 13.82 18.36
CA THR A 59 2.10 13.60 19.26
C THR A 59 2.76 14.90 19.74
N ALA A 60 2.10 16.05 19.55
CA ALA A 60 2.61 17.38 19.94
C ALA A 60 4.06 17.62 19.48
N GLY A 61 4.39 17.23 18.25
CA GLY A 61 5.70 17.41 17.63
C GLY A 61 6.79 16.45 18.13
N ARG A 62 6.48 15.46 18.96
CA ARG A 62 7.49 14.48 19.43
C ARG A 62 8.00 13.59 18.30
N TYR A 63 7.19 13.34 17.27
CA TYR A 63 7.56 12.55 16.09
C TYR A 63 7.37 13.38 14.82
N ASP A 64 8.42 13.40 13.97
CA ASP A 64 8.44 14.07 12.68
C ASP A 64 8.57 13.02 11.58
N VAL A 65 7.45 12.75 10.88
CA VAL A 65 7.40 11.72 9.83
C VAL A 65 7.86 12.32 8.51
N LYS A 66 8.92 11.74 7.94
CA LYS A 66 9.44 12.07 6.60
C LYS A 66 8.98 11.01 5.60
N VAL A 67 8.22 11.43 4.60
CA VAL A 67 7.71 10.54 3.54
C VAL A 67 8.69 10.45 2.39
N PHE A 68 9.00 9.22 1.96
CA PHE A 68 9.94 8.88 0.90
C PHE A 68 9.23 8.11 -0.22
N PRO A 69 8.71 8.80 -1.26
CA PRO A 69 7.96 8.20 -2.36
C PRO A 69 8.84 7.62 -3.47
N ALA A 70 8.19 7.03 -4.47
CA ALA A 70 8.76 6.63 -5.76
C ALA A 70 10.03 5.77 -5.66
N SER A 71 10.05 4.83 -4.70
CA SER A 71 11.20 3.93 -4.45
C SER A 71 12.51 4.67 -4.08
N SER A 72 12.44 5.91 -3.55
CA SER A 72 13.62 6.71 -3.21
C SER A 72 14.51 6.10 -2.12
N LEU A 73 13.96 5.25 -1.24
CA LEU A 73 14.72 4.48 -0.25
C LEU A 73 14.87 2.99 -0.61
N GLY A 74 14.32 2.55 -1.73
CA GLY A 74 14.43 1.18 -2.20
C GLY A 74 13.15 0.65 -2.86
N LYS A 75 13.28 -0.52 -3.49
CA LYS A 75 12.17 -1.28 -4.08
C LYS A 75 11.44 -2.05 -2.96
N GLU A 76 10.23 -2.57 -3.22
CA GLU A 76 9.37 -3.19 -2.20
C GLU A 76 10.11 -4.22 -1.33
N LYS A 77 10.86 -5.14 -1.96
CA LYS A 77 11.61 -6.17 -1.23
C LYS A 77 12.64 -5.54 -0.28
N ALA A 78 13.42 -4.57 -0.78
CA ALA A 78 14.43 -3.87 0.02
C ALA A 78 13.79 -3.05 1.16
N LEU A 79 12.62 -2.45 0.93
CA LEU A 79 11.88 -1.72 1.97
C LEU A 79 11.39 -2.67 3.08
N THR A 80 10.92 -3.88 2.73
CA THR A 80 10.50 -4.89 3.70
C THR A 80 11.67 -5.37 4.56
N GLU A 81 12.85 -5.56 3.96
CA GLU A 81 14.09 -5.88 4.67
C GLU A 81 14.54 -4.72 5.57
N ALA A 82 14.52 -3.48 5.06
CA ALA A 82 14.87 -2.27 5.80
C ALA A 82 13.97 -2.02 7.01
N LEU A 83 12.65 -2.34 6.90
CA LEU A 83 11.69 -2.29 7.99
C LEU A 83 12.07 -3.27 9.11
N SER A 84 12.37 -4.52 8.77
CA SER A 84 12.76 -5.55 9.73
C SER A 84 14.09 -5.22 10.45
N LEU A 85 15.00 -4.53 9.75
CA LEU A 85 16.27 -4.03 10.32
C LEU A 85 16.12 -2.71 11.10
N GLY A 86 14.94 -2.08 11.09
CA GLY A 86 14.69 -0.80 11.75
C GLY A 86 15.40 0.41 11.10
N THR A 87 15.81 0.31 9.85
CA THR A 87 16.40 1.42 9.07
C THR A 87 15.35 2.27 8.36
N VAL A 88 14.15 1.72 8.17
CA VAL A 88 12.89 2.36 7.79
C VAL A 88 11.86 2.03 8.85
N ASP A 89 10.97 2.95 9.15
CA ASP A 89 10.03 2.87 10.27
C ASP A 89 8.63 2.42 9.86
N ILE A 90 8.13 2.92 8.73
CA ILE A 90 6.81 2.62 8.18
C ILE A 90 6.97 2.38 6.67
N ILE A 91 6.25 1.38 6.14
CA ILE A 91 6.17 1.14 4.69
C ILE A 91 4.73 0.90 4.24
N TYR A 92 4.48 1.17 2.95
CA TYR A 92 3.40 0.53 2.22
C TYR A 92 3.94 -0.69 1.47
N THR A 93 3.20 -1.81 1.53
CA THR A 93 3.51 -3.00 0.72
C THR A 93 2.23 -3.80 0.44
N GLY A 94 2.20 -4.56 -0.68
CA GLY A 94 1.08 -5.45 -1.00
C GLY A 94 1.13 -6.78 -0.23
N ALA A 95 -0.01 -7.44 -0.12
CA ALA A 95 -0.13 -8.74 0.53
C ALA A 95 0.80 -9.80 -0.10
N GLY A 96 0.95 -9.78 -1.44
CA GLY A 96 1.86 -10.67 -2.16
C GLY A 96 3.33 -10.54 -1.75
N PHE A 97 3.80 -9.30 -1.48
CA PHE A 97 5.16 -9.08 -0.98
C PHE A 97 5.32 -9.52 0.48
N ALA A 98 4.34 -9.22 1.34
CA ALA A 98 4.32 -9.72 2.71
C ALA A 98 4.33 -11.27 2.75
N GLY A 99 3.65 -11.89 1.79
CA GLY A 99 3.61 -13.34 1.57
C GLY A 99 4.96 -13.99 1.24
N SER A 100 5.94 -13.21 0.76
CA SER A 100 7.30 -13.73 0.57
C SER A 100 7.99 -14.09 1.90
N ILE A 101 7.49 -13.59 3.03
CA ILE A 101 7.99 -13.92 4.38
C ILE A 101 7.00 -14.86 5.10
N TYR A 102 5.70 -14.55 5.00
CA TYR A 102 4.65 -15.37 5.61
C TYR A 102 3.57 -15.68 4.56
N GLY A 103 3.73 -16.83 3.90
CA GLY A 103 2.93 -17.23 2.74
C GLY A 103 1.42 -16.98 2.85
N PRO A 104 0.76 -17.43 3.96
CA PRO A 104 -0.70 -17.34 4.08
C PRO A 104 -1.29 -15.92 3.95
N ILE A 105 -0.56 -14.86 4.32
CA ILE A 105 -1.04 -13.47 4.24
C ILE A 105 -1.26 -13.01 2.79
N SER A 106 -0.63 -13.68 1.81
CA SER A 106 -0.73 -13.32 0.39
C SER A 106 -2.02 -13.77 -0.28
N ILE A 107 -2.88 -14.53 0.39
CA ILE A 107 -4.06 -15.17 -0.22
C ILE A 107 -4.92 -14.20 -1.02
N THR A 108 -5.07 -12.94 -0.59
CA THR A 108 -5.89 -11.94 -1.29
C THR A 108 -5.27 -11.38 -2.57
N ASP A 109 -3.97 -11.60 -2.79
CA ASP A 109 -3.28 -11.21 -4.02
C ASP A 109 -3.22 -12.36 -5.05
N PHE A 110 -3.78 -13.52 -4.72
CA PHE A 110 -4.05 -14.57 -5.69
C PHE A 110 -5.32 -14.24 -6.50
N PRO A 111 -5.35 -14.58 -7.81
CA PRO A 111 -6.43 -14.15 -8.68
C PRO A 111 -7.77 -14.78 -8.29
N PHE A 112 -8.80 -13.93 -8.29
CA PHE A 112 -10.21 -14.30 -8.02
C PHE A 112 -10.47 -14.92 -6.64
N THR A 113 -9.57 -14.80 -5.67
CA THR A 113 -9.80 -15.27 -4.29
C THR A 113 -10.78 -14.37 -3.54
N LEU A 114 -10.76 -13.07 -3.83
CA LEU A 114 -11.80 -12.13 -3.40
C LEU A 114 -12.81 -11.88 -4.52
N ARG A 115 -14.09 -11.97 -4.19
CA ARG A 115 -15.20 -11.91 -5.16
C ARG A 115 -15.59 -10.48 -5.54
N SER A 116 -15.51 -9.56 -4.56
CA SER A 116 -16.03 -8.20 -4.65
C SER A 116 -15.30 -7.27 -3.68
N LEU A 117 -15.56 -5.96 -3.79
CA LEU A 117 -15.14 -4.97 -2.81
C LEU A 117 -15.76 -5.23 -1.42
N ASP A 118 -17.02 -5.69 -1.37
CA ASP A 118 -17.69 -5.99 -0.11
C ASP A 118 -17.09 -7.23 0.56
N HIS A 119 -16.72 -8.24 -0.22
CA HIS A 119 -15.96 -9.38 0.30
C HIS A 119 -14.58 -8.93 0.85
N TRP A 120 -13.89 -8.00 0.17
CA TRP A 120 -12.65 -7.41 0.66
C TRP A 120 -12.86 -6.66 1.99
N ARG A 121 -13.93 -5.86 2.10
CA ARG A 121 -14.29 -5.15 3.35
C ARG A 121 -14.54 -6.12 4.50
N ALA A 122 -15.29 -7.18 4.24
CA ALA A 122 -15.57 -8.23 5.21
C ALA A 122 -14.31 -8.97 5.65
N TYR A 123 -13.43 -9.30 4.70
CA TYR A 123 -12.12 -9.89 4.98
C TYR A 123 -11.28 -9.01 5.91
N GLY A 124 -11.15 -7.72 5.62
CA GLY A 124 -10.34 -6.79 6.43
C GLY A 124 -10.80 -6.67 7.90
N ARG A 125 -12.07 -7.04 8.20
CA ARG A 125 -12.66 -7.05 9.56
C ARG A 125 -12.70 -8.44 10.19
N SER A 126 -12.34 -9.48 9.45
CA SER A 126 -12.52 -10.88 9.85
C SER A 126 -11.46 -11.36 10.86
N ASP A 127 -11.81 -12.43 11.59
CA ASP A 127 -10.85 -13.16 12.41
C ASP A 127 -9.73 -13.75 11.56
N LEU A 128 -10.03 -14.16 10.32
CA LEU A 128 -9.01 -14.66 9.40
C LEU A 128 -7.90 -13.64 9.17
N PHE A 129 -8.26 -12.39 8.87
CA PHE A 129 -7.25 -11.34 8.65
C PHE A 129 -6.42 -11.10 9.91
N ARG A 130 -7.05 -11.07 11.10
CA ARG A 130 -6.34 -10.92 12.38
C ARG A 130 -5.34 -12.05 12.62
N ASP A 131 -5.77 -13.30 12.41
CA ASP A 131 -4.89 -14.49 12.55
C ASP A 131 -3.69 -14.43 11.59
N LEU A 132 -3.93 -13.99 10.33
CA LEU A 132 -2.89 -13.86 9.32
C LEU A 132 -1.92 -12.72 9.64
N ALA A 133 -2.42 -11.59 10.13
CA ALA A 133 -1.60 -10.45 10.56
C ALA A 133 -0.73 -10.80 11.77
N ASP A 134 -1.28 -11.55 12.74
CA ASP A 134 -0.53 -12.07 13.88
C ASP A 134 0.55 -13.07 13.46
N GLY A 135 0.22 -13.95 12.50
CA GLY A 135 1.17 -14.88 11.92
C GLY A 135 2.33 -14.16 11.21
N PHE A 136 2.02 -13.12 10.44
CA PHE A 136 3.01 -12.25 9.79
C PHE A 136 3.90 -11.56 10.83
N SER A 137 3.31 -10.98 11.88
CA SER A 137 4.07 -10.31 12.93
C SER A 137 5.06 -11.29 13.60
N LYS A 138 4.63 -12.50 13.94
CA LYS A 138 5.50 -13.54 14.50
C LYS A 138 6.62 -13.94 13.54
N ALA A 139 6.31 -14.12 12.25
CA ALA A 139 7.29 -14.53 11.24
C ALA A 139 8.34 -13.44 10.94
N THR A 140 8.01 -12.17 11.17
CA THR A 140 8.88 -11.01 10.90
C THR A 140 9.60 -10.47 12.13
N GLY A 141 9.48 -11.13 13.28
CA GLY A 141 10.08 -10.66 14.52
C GLY A 141 9.41 -9.40 15.09
N GLY A 142 8.11 -9.20 14.79
CA GLY A 142 7.29 -8.16 15.43
C GLY A 142 6.89 -7.00 14.52
N ASN A 143 7.09 -7.05 13.19
CA ASN A 143 6.50 -6.05 12.30
C ASN A 143 4.97 -6.11 12.40
N VAL A 144 4.34 -4.96 12.57
CA VAL A 144 2.89 -4.85 12.80
C VAL A 144 2.19 -4.30 11.57
N ILE A 145 1.21 -5.02 11.04
CA ILE A 145 0.27 -4.48 10.06
C ILE A 145 -0.66 -3.55 10.82
N ALA A 146 -0.40 -2.23 10.72
CA ALA A 146 -1.18 -1.19 11.39
C ALA A 146 -2.54 -0.98 10.73
N ALA A 147 -2.61 -1.13 9.40
CA ALA A 147 -3.85 -0.96 8.65
C ALA A 147 -3.81 -1.70 7.31
N ILE A 148 -4.99 -2.03 6.79
CA ILE A 148 -5.22 -2.52 5.44
C ILE A 148 -6.01 -1.49 4.64
N SER A 149 -5.53 -1.16 3.44
CA SER A 149 -6.20 -0.27 2.50
C SER A 149 -6.61 -1.03 1.23
N TYR A 150 -7.72 -0.66 0.64
CA TYR A 150 -8.05 -1.07 -0.72
C TYR A 150 -7.10 -0.38 -1.71
N TYR A 151 -6.37 -1.17 -2.49
CA TYR A 151 -5.44 -0.65 -3.50
C TYR A 151 -6.09 -0.47 -4.86
N GLY A 152 -7.21 -1.13 -5.08
CA GLY A 152 -7.97 -1.16 -6.33
C GLY A 152 -8.06 -2.57 -6.94
N THR A 153 -8.90 -2.67 -7.95
CA THR A 153 -9.02 -3.88 -8.77
C THR A 153 -7.99 -3.85 -9.90
N ARG A 154 -7.21 -4.92 -10.03
CA ARG A 154 -6.12 -5.01 -11.02
C ARG A 154 -6.65 -5.41 -12.38
N HIS A 155 -6.15 -4.73 -13.42
CA HIS A 155 -6.50 -4.89 -14.82
C HIS A 155 -5.24 -5.00 -15.66
N VAL A 156 -5.31 -5.69 -16.81
CA VAL A 156 -4.18 -5.82 -17.74
C VAL A 156 -4.16 -4.65 -18.71
N THR A 157 -3.01 -3.98 -18.84
CA THR A 157 -2.75 -3.07 -19.97
C THR A 157 -1.88 -3.77 -21.01
N SER A 158 -2.09 -3.46 -22.30
CA SER A 158 -1.44 -4.18 -23.42
C SER A 158 -1.38 -3.34 -24.68
N LYS A 159 -0.59 -3.82 -25.66
CA LYS A 159 -0.51 -3.22 -27.01
C LYS A 159 -1.73 -3.61 -27.88
N ASN A 160 -2.33 -4.77 -27.65
CA ASN A 160 -3.51 -5.28 -28.35
C ASN A 160 -4.64 -5.57 -27.38
N PRO A 161 -5.92 -5.58 -27.82
CA PRO A 161 -7.04 -5.92 -26.94
C PRO A 161 -6.89 -7.34 -26.38
N ILE A 162 -7.26 -7.51 -25.10
CA ILE A 162 -7.36 -8.81 -24.40
C ILE A 162 -8.80 -8.96 -23.94
N LEU A 163 -9.55 -9.84 -24.60
CA LEU A 163 -10.98 -10.08 -24.34
C LEU A 163 -11.26 -11.48 -23.80
N LYS A 164 -10.33 -12.41 -23.96
CA LYS A 164 -10.41 -13.82 -23.53
C LYS A 164 -9.02 -14.34 -23.15
N PRO A 165 -8.89 -15.43 -22.37
CA PRO A 165 -7.60 -16.01 -21.99
C PRO A 165 -6.65 -16.27 -23.16
N ALA A 166 -7.15 -16.79 -24.27
CA ALA A 166 -6.34 -17.08 -25.46
C ALA A 166 -5.65 -15.84 -26.08
N ASP A 167 -6.14 -14.63 -25.81
CA ASP A 167 -5.49 -13.39 -26.27
C ASP A 167 -4.22 -13.08 -25.47
N MET A 168 -3.98 -13.80 -24.37
CA MET A 168 -2.79 -13.71 -23.54
C MET A 168 -1.74 -14.78 -23.81
N ASP A 169 -2.04 -15.76 -24.68
CA ASP A 169 -1.12 -16.86 -24.97
C ASP A 169 0.24 -16.34 -25.49
N GLY A 170 1.32 -16.75 -24.83
CA GLY A 170 2.69 -16.32 -25.13
C GLY A 170 3.02 -14.86 -24.81
N LEU A 171 2.06 -14.06 -24.30
CA LEU A 171 2.26 -12.63 -24.00
C LEU A 171 3.29 -12.42 -22.88
N LYS A 172 4.32 -11.63 -23.13
CA LYS A 172 5.27 -11.23 -22.09
C LYS A 172 4.65 -10.15 -21.20
N ILE A 173 4.16 -10.54 -20.05
CA ILE A 173 3.53 -9.62 -19.12
C ILE A 173 4.40 -9.36 -17.90
N ARG A 174 4.69 -8.10 -17.62
CA ARG A 174 5.30 -7.74 -16.33
C ARG A 174 4.34 -7.96 -15.20
N VAL A 175 4.84 -8.60 -14.15
CA VAL A 175 4.15 -8.71 -12.85
C VAL A 175 5.02 -8.16 -11.71
N PRO A 176 4.47 -7.79 -10.56
CA PRO A 176 5.25 -7.51 -9.36
C PRO A 176 6.17 -8.69 -9.00
N ASN A 177 7.34 -8.39 -8.43
CA ASN A 177 8.33 -9.41 -8.06
C ASN A 177 7.94 -10.13 -6.76
N ALA A 178 6.78 -10.80 -6.77
CA ALA A 178 6.28 -11.64 -5.69
C ALA A 178 5.48 -12.82 -6.26
N PRO A 179 5.53 -14.02 -5.64
CA PRO A 179 4.97 -15.27 -6.20
C PRO A 179 3.47 -15.19 -6.55
N ALA A 180 2.67 -14.51 -5.71
CA ALA A 180 1.21 -14.44 -5.90
C ALA A 180 0.79 -13.89 -7.27
N TYR A 181 1.59 -13.01 -7.88
CA TYR A 181 1.24 -12.36 -9.15
C TYR A 181 1.61 -13.17 -10.39
N VAL A 182 2.31 -14.28 -10.23
CA VAL A 182 2.76 -15.15 -11.32
C VAL A 182 1.62 -16.09 -11.78
N LEU A 183 0.74 -16.50 -10.87
CA LEU A 183 -0.29 -17.51 -11.10
C LEU A 183 -1.30 -17.12 -12.19
N PHE A 184 -1.78 -15.86 -12.21
CA PHE A 184 -2.76 -15.41 -13.20
C PHE A 184 -2.21 -15.49 -14.63
N PRO A 185 -1.03 -14.90 -14.97
CA PRO A 185 -0.48 -15.03 -16.31
C PRO A 185 -0.22 -16.47 -16.72
N GLU A 186 0.36 -17.30 -15.85
CA GLU A 186 0.64 -18.71 -16.17
C GLU A 186 -0.64 -19.50 -16.46
N ALA A 187 -1.68 -19.30 -15.65
CA ALA A 187 -2.96 -19.99 -15.84
C ALA A 187 -3.66 -19.67 -17.17
N VAL A 188 -3.32 -18.52 -17.79
CA VAL A 188 -3.89 -18.10 -19.07
C VAL A 188 -2.89 -18.21 -20.25
N GLY A 189 -1.75 -18.89 -20.06
CA GLY A 189 -0.77 -19.16 -21.11
C GLY A 189 0.19 -18.00 -21.41
N ALA A 190 0.18 -16.95 -20.59
CA ALA A 190 1.12 -15.83 -20.72
C ALA A 190 2.46 -16.13 -20.04
N ASN A 191 3.50 -15.35 -20.38
CA ASN A 191 4.84 -15.45 -19.83
C ASN A 191 5.07 -14.33 -18.79
N PRO A 192 4.92 -14.60 -17.49
CA PRO A 192 5.16 -13.59 -16.46
C PRO A 192 6.64 -13.20 -16.41
N THR A 193 6.88 -11.91 -16.26
CA THR A 193 8.22 -11.31 -16.10
C THR A 193 8.23 -10.49 -14.81
N PRO A 194 8.61 -11.09 -13.66
CA PRO A 194 8.72 -10.39 -12.39
C PRO A 194 9.72 -9.24 -12.46
N MET A 195 9.27 -8.02 -12.14
CA MET A 195 10.10 -6.83 -12.27
C MET A 195 9.67 -5.77 -11.23
N ALA A 196 10.64 -5.02 -10.69
CA ALA A 196 10.36 -3.95 -9.76
C ALA A 196 9.50 -2.83 -10.39
N PHE A 197 8.63 -2.23 -9.59
CA PHE A 197 7.65 -1.23 -10.05
C PHE A 197 8.29 -0.02 -10.74
N SER A 198 9.44 0.44 -10.24
CA SER A 198 10.18 1.58 -10.81
C SER A 198 10.68 1.35 -12.24
N GLU A 199 10.81 0.10 -12.69
CA GLU A 199 11.38 -0.27 -13.99
C GLU A 199 10.32 -0.45 -15.08
N VAL A 200 9.04 -0.55 -14.70
CA VAL A 200 7.96 -1.02 -15.59
C VAL A 200 7.71 -0.08 -16.76
N TYR A 201 7.64 1.24 -16.53
CA TYR A 201 7.37 2.19 -17.61
C TYR A 201 8.40 2.09 -18.74
N LEU A 202 9.68 2.06 -18.38
CA LEU A 202 10.76 1.95 -19.35
C LEU A 202 10.76 0.60 -20.08
N ALA A 203 10.48 -0.49 -19.35
CA ALA A 203 10.38 -1.83 -19.93
C ALA A 203 9.25 -1.94 -20.96
N LEU A 204 8.08 -1.34 -20.68
CA LEU A 204 6.96 -1.24 -21.63
C LEU A 204 7.32 -0.38 -22.84
N GLN A 205 7.93 0.79 -22.61
CA GLN A 205 8.33 1.71 -23.68
C GLN A 205 9.34 1.08 -24.64
N GLN A 206 10.32 0.32 -24.11
CA GLN A 206 11.34 -0.35 -24.88
C GLN A 206 10.89 -1.71 -25.47
N GLY A 207 9.69 -2.19 -25.11
CA GLY A 207 9.19 -3.49 -25.59
C GLY A 207 9.90 -4.69 -24.97
N VAL A 208 10.54 -4.53 -23.79
CA VAL A 208 11.11 -5.65 -23.01
C VAL A 208 9.96 -6.56 -22.53
N VAL A 209 8.83 -5.95 -22.18
CA VAL A 209 7.54 -6.61 -21.91
C VAL A 209 6.45 -5.97 -22.76
N ASP A 210 5.40 -6.75 -23.08
CA ASP A 210 4.30 -6.34 -23.96
C ASP A 210 3.10 -5.81 -23.19
N ALA A 211 2.99 -6.18 -21.91
CA ALA A 211 1.87 -5.89 -21.04
C ALA A 211 2.33 -5.72 -19.59
N GLN A 212 1.46 -5.16 -18.76
CA GLN A 212 1.55 -5.14 -17.28
C GLN A 212 0.13 -5.21 -16.69
N GLU A 213 0.01 -5.36 -15.39
CA GLU A 213 -1.26 -5.37 -14.68
C GLU A 213 -1.18 -4.51 -13.42
N ASN A 214 -2.18 -3.66 -13.20
CA ASN A 214 -2.34 -2.78 -12.03
C ASN A 214 -3.77 -2.23 -11.95
N PRO A 215 -4.15 -1.62 -10.80
CA PRO A 215 -5.37 -0.83 -10.68
C PRO A 215 -5.34 0.45 -11.50
N LEU A 216 -6.51 0.96 -11.86
CA LEU A 216 -6.66 2.19 -12.67
C LEU A 216 -5.94 3.41 -12.11
N PRO A 217 -6.01 3.72 -10.79
CA PRO A 217 -5.27 4.85 -10.21
C PRO A 217 -3.75 4.73 -10.38
N THR A 218 -3.23 3.51 -10.29
CA THR A 218 -1.80 3.22 -10.48
C THR A 218 -1.41 3.34 -11.95
N ILE A 219 -2.24 2.84 -12.88
CA ILE A 219 -2.03 3.01 -14.33
C ILE A 219 -1.96 4.50 -14.68
N GLN A 220 -2.83 5.33 -14.05
CA GLN A 220 -2.83 6.77 -14.25
C GLN A 220 -1.57 7.42 -13.67
N ALA A 221 -1.29 7.22 -12.39
CA ALA A 221 -0.18 7.87 -11.69
C ALA A 221 1.19 7.52 -12.30
N LYS A 222 1.36 6.26 -12.73
CA LYS A 222 2.59 5.78 -13.39
C LYS A 222 2.61 6.05 -14.90
N LYS A 223 1.52 6.61 -15.45
CA LYS A 223 1.38 6.96 -16.87
C LYS A 223 1.53 5.78 -17.82
N PHE A 224 1.19 4.57 -17.41
CA PHE A 224 1.30 3.40 -18.30
C PHE A 224 0.46 3.54 -19.57
N TYR A 225 -0.62 4.31 -19.52
CA TYR A 225 -1.46 4.64 -20.68
C TYR A 225 -0.73 5.39 -21.80
N GLU A 226 0.43 6.03 -21.54
CA GLU A 226 1.23 6.68 -22.58
C GLU A 226 1.95 5.66 -23.48
N VAL A 227 2.16 4.44 -22.97
CA VAL A 227 2.90 3.35 -23.66
C VAL A 227 2.07 2.09 -23.86
N GLN A 228 0.79 2.11 -23.42
CA GLN A 228 -0.15 1.00 -23.47
C GLN A 228 -1.52 1.51 -23.94
N PRO A 229 -1.91 1.29 -25.23
CA PRO A 229 -3.14 1.84 -25.78
C PRO A 229 -4.42 1.12 -25.34
N HIS A 230 -4.31 -0.04 -24.71
CA HIS A 230 -5.44 -0.81 -24.22
C HIS A 230 -5.38 -1.04 -22.73
N ILE A 231 -6.51 -0.82 -22.04
CA ILE A 231 -6.79 -1.26 -20.67
C ILE A 231 -7.90 -2.29 -20.78
N ASN A 232 -7.63 -3.52 -20.33
CA ASN A 232 -8.59 -4.62 -20.39
C ASN A 232 -9.07 -4.90 -18.96
N LEU A 233 -10.36 -4.70 -18.71
CA LEU A 233 -10.95 -4.75 -17.37
C LEU A 233 -11.09 -6.20 -16.88
N THR A 234 -9.97 -6.91 -16.79
CA THR A 234 -9.90 -8.31 -16.35
C THR A 234 -10.32 -8.51 -14.91
N GLY A 235 -10.11 -7.52 -14.05
CA GLY A 235 -10.53 -7.56 -12.64
C GLY A 235 -10.07 -8.83 -11.91
N HIS A 236 -8.87 -9.29 -12.20
CA HIS A 236 -8.38 -10.59 -11.76
C HIS A 236 -7.91 -10.61 -10.30
N ILE A 237 -7.58 -9.48 -9.69
CA ILE A 237 -7.22 -9.36 -8.27
C ILE A 237 -7.91 -8.13 -7.66
N THR A 238 -8.63 -8.31 -6.56
CA THR A 238 -9.10 -7.25 -5.67
C THR A 238 -8.01 -7.02 -4.63
N ASN A 239 -7.19 -5.97 -4.81
CA ASN A 239 -5.86 -5.89 -4.22
C ASN A 239 -5.83 -5.07 -2.94
N SER A 240 -4.96 -5.47 -2.02
CA SER A 240 -4.72 -4.79 -0.74
C SER A 240 -3.36 -4.10 -0.70
N THR A 241 -3.27 -3.01 0.06
CA THR A 241 -2.01 -2.44 0.53
C THR A 241 -2.01 -2.45 2.05
N PHE A 242 -0.94 -2.94 2.65
CA PHE A 242 -0.71 -2.89 4.09
C PHE A 242 0.14 -1.69 4.46
N THR A 243 -0.23 -1.00 5.52
CA THR A 243 0.63 -0.07 6.26
C THR A 243 1.32 -0.88 7.35
N ILE A 244 2.63 -1.06 7.24
CA ILE A 244 3.39 -1.87 8.20
C ILE A 244 4.37 -1.00 8.97
N VAL A 245 4.39 -1.16 10.30
CA VAL A 245 5.26 -0.44 11.23
C VAL A 245 6.29 -1.39 11.82
N SER A 246 7.54 -0.91 11.91
CA SER A 246 8.64 -1.64 12.52
C SER A 246 8.46 -1.77 14.04
N PRO A 247 8.77 -2.93 14.65
CA PRO A 247 8.76 -3.08 16.11
C PRO A 247 9.76 -2.15 16.79
N TRP A 248 10.86 -1.81 16.14
CA TRP A 248 11.85 -0.86 16.63
C TRP A 248 11.28 0.55 16.81
N THR A 249 10.38 0.95 15.91
CA THR A 249 9.69 2.24 15.98
C THR A 249 8.67 2.25 17.10
N LEU A 250 7.80 1.22 17.14
CA LEU A 250 6.78 1.09 18.18
C LEU A 250 7.39 0.97 19.59
N GLY A 251 8.53 0.27 19.71
CA GLY A 251 9.23 0.11 20.97
C GLY A 251 9.84 1.39 21.55
N LYS A 252 10.02 2.44 20.74
CA LYS A 252 10.48 3.76 21.17
C LYS A 252 9.35 4.70 21.63
N MET A 253 8.09 4.32 21.40
CA MET A 253 6.91 5.13 21.70
C MET A 253 6.32 4.72 23.04
N GLY A 254 5.91 5.72 23.85
CA GLY A 254 5.01 5.51 24.97
C GLY A 254 3.64 5.01 24.47
N ASP A 255 2.86 4.42 25.36
CA ASP A 255 1.58 3.77 24.99
C ASP A 255 0.59 4.76 24.37
N GLU A 256 0.53 6.01 24.86
CA GLU A 256 -0.33 7.07 24.31
C GLU A 256 0.07 7.44 22.88
N ASP A 257 1.35 7.67 22.61
CA ASP A 257 1.85 8.02 21.28
C ASP A 257 1.69 6.86 20.31
N ARG A 258 1.95 5.63 20.78
CA ARG A 258 1.74 4.42 19.98
C ARG A 258 0.28 4.29 19.56
N ALA A 259 -0.66 4.46 20.48
CA ALA A 259 -2.09 4.42 20.19
C ALA A 259 -2.49 5.51 19.18
N ALA A 260 -2.00 6.75 19.39
CA ALA A 260 -2.26 7.87 18.48
C ALA A 260 -1.71 7.61 17.05
N VAL A 261 -0.50 7.07 16.95
CA VAL A 261 0.10 6.72 15.64
C VAL A 261 -0.70 5.63 14.94
N MET A 262 -1.09 4.56 15.64
CA MET A 262 -1.87 3.47 15.06
C MET A 262 -3.25 3.94 14.57
N GLU A 263 -3.92 4.80 15.34
CA GLU A 263 -5.20 5.41 14.96
C GLU A 263 -5.05 6.27 13.69
N VAL A 264 -4.04 7.15 13.64
CA VAL A 264 -3.78 7.98 12.45
C VAL A 264 -3.49 7.15 11.21
N LEU A 265 -2.74 6.05 11.34
CA LEU A 265 -2.46 5.15 10.22
C LEU A 265 -3.72 4.44 9.74
N GLN A 266 -4.64 4.07 10.65
CA GLN A 266 -5.95 3.51 10.28
C GLN A 266 -6.83 4.55 9.58
N ASP A 267 -6.95 5.77 10.12
CA ASP A 267 -7.71 6.87 9.50
C ASP A 267 -7.21 7.18 8.08
N SER A 268 -5.87 7.18 7.91
CA SER A 268 -5.23 7.37 6.61
C SER A 268 -5.54 6.23 5.63
N ALA A 269 -5.62 4.99 6.11
CA ALA A 269 -5.99 3.83 5.31
C ALA A 269 -7.46 3.86 4.87
N ASP A 270 -8.34 4.30 5.75
CA ASP A 270 -9.77 4.47 5.45
C ASP A 270 -9.99 5.59 4.42
N TRP A 271 -9.29 6.72 4.59
CA TRP A 271 -9.33 7.82 3.64
C TRP A 271 -8.85 7.39 2.24
N VAL A 272 -7.69 6.74 2.13
CA VAL A 272 -7.16 6.32 0.82
C VAL A 272 -8.03 5.26 0.17
N THR A 273 -8.65 4.37 0.95
CA THR A 273 -9.62 3.39 0.46
C THR A 273 -10.79 4.09 -0.23
N ALA A 274 -11.37 5.11 0.40
CA ALA A 274 -12.45 5.89 -0.18
C ALA A 274 -12.02 6.64 -1.47
N GLU A 275 -10.82 7.24 -1.47
CA GLU A 275 -10.31 7.96 -2.64
C GLU A 275 -10.00 7.02 -3.82
N ILE A 276 -9.50 5.81 -3.58
CA ILE A 276 -9.26 4.82 -4.63
C ILE A 276 -10.57 4.34 -5.24
N ILE A 277 -11.58 4.02 -4.41
CA ILE A 277 -12.92 3.63 -4.90
C ILE A 277 -13.49 4.72 -5.80
N LYS A 278 -13.53 5.97 -5.33
CA LYS A 278 -13.98 7.13 -6.10
C LYS A 278 -13.19 7.35 -7.39
N SER A 279 -11.89 7.10 -7.36
CA SER A 279 -11.03 7.21 -8.55
C SER A 279 -11.37 6.14 -9.59
N GLU A 280 -11.60 4.89 -9.18
CA GLU A 280 -11.96 3.81 -10.12
C GLU A 280 -13.26 4.11 -10.87
N GLU A 281 -14.25 4.71 -10.20
CA GLU A 281 -15.54 5.10 -10.82
C GLU A 281 -15.38 6.10 -11.98
N SER A 282 -14.40 6.99 -11.91
CA SER A 282 -14.21 8.07 -12.88
C SER A 282 -13.11 7.79 -13.92
N LEU A 283 -12.17 6.93 -13.61
CA LEU A 283 -10.98 6.75 -14.44
C LEU A 283 -11.24 6.04 -15.76
N VAL A 284 -12.25 5.19 -15.87
CA VAL A 284 -12.63 4.55 -17.14
C VAL A 284 -12.94 5.62 -18.19
N ASP A 285 -13.79 6.60 -17.86
CA ASP A 285 -14.14 7.67 -18.78
C ASP A 285 -12.98 8.63 -18.99
N TRP A 286 -12.18 8.89 -17.98
CA TRP A 286 -10.97 9.68 -18.11
C TRP A 286 -9.98 9.09 -19.12
N PHE A 287 -9.72 7.76 -19.06
CA PHE A 287 -8.86 7.05 -20.01
C PHE A 287 -9.44 7.07 -21.43
N ARG A 288 -10.75 6.83 -21.58
CA ARG A 288 -11.45 6.94 -22.87
C ARG A 288 -11.30 8.36 -23.45
N GLY A 289 -11.40 9.39 -22.62
CA GLY A 289 -11.18 10.78 -22.99
C GLY A 289 -9.74 11.11 -23.40
N LYS A 290 -8.77 10.29 -23.00
CA LYS A 290 -7.36 10.34 -23.45
C LYS A 290 -7.10 9.56 -24.74
N GLY A 291 -8.12 8.93 -25.32
CA GLY A 291 -7.99 8.11 -26.53
C GLY A 291 -7.53 6.67 -26.25
N ILE A 292 -7.56 6.23 -24.98
CA ILE A 292 -7.22 4.86 -24.58
C ILE A 292 -8.45 3.96 -24.77
N SER A 293 -8.24 2.78 -25.37
CA SER A 293 -9.28 1.76 -25.49
C SER A 293 -9.46 1.04 -24.16
N VAL A 294 -10.57 1.31 -23.46
CA VAL A 294 -10.93 0.59 -22.24
C VAL A 294 -11.94 -0.50 -22.61
N ASN A 295 -11.47 -1.75 -22.57
CA ASN A 295 -12.20 -2.92 -23.00
C ASN A 295 -12.90 -3.61 -21.84
N GLU A 296 -14.21 -3.78 -21.93
CA GLU A 296 -14.97 -4.65 -21.03
C GLU A 296 -14.61 -6.12 -21.33
N VAL A 297 -14.42 -6.91 -20.26
CA VAL A 297 -13.97 -8.30 -20.36
C VAL A 297 -14.95 -9.22 -19.64
N ASP A 298 -15.39 -10.29 -20.33
CA ASP A 298 -16.07 -11.39 -19.62
C ASP A 298 -15.06 -12.12 -18.74
N ARG A 299 -15.22 -12.00 -17.43
CA ARG A 299 -14.31 -12.59 -16.45
C ARG A 299 -14.48 -14.11 -16.29
N LYS A 300 -15.61 -14.68 -16.68
CA LYS A 300 -15.90 -16.12 -16.48
C LYS A 300 -14.88 -17.06 -17.11
N PRO A 301 -14.43 -16.86 -18.37
CA PRO A 301 -13.38 -17.69 -18.95
C PRO A 301 -12.04 -17.59 -18.22
N PHE A 302 -11.69 -16.39 -17.69
CA PHE A 302 -10.47 -16.19 -16.91
C PHE A 302 -10.55 -16.88 -15.55
N ILE A 303 -11.69 -16.79 -14.87
CA ILE A 303 -11.95 -17.51 -13.61
C ILE A 303 -11.82 -19.02 -13.84
N ALA A 304 -12.42 -19.54 -14.92
CA ALA A 304 -12.35 -20.96 -15.25
C ALA A 304 -10.91 -21.43 -15.55
N ALA A 305 -10.10 -20.59 -16.20
CA ALA A 305 -8.69 -20.92 -16.48
C ALA A 305 -7.84 -20.95 -15.20
N VAL A 306 -8.13 -20.07 -14.24
CA VAL A 306 -7.39 -19.95 -12.97
C VAL A 306 -7.79 -21.01 -11.94
N ALA A 307 -9.06 -21.43 -11.94
CA ALA A 307 -9.63 -22.28 -10.88
C ALA A 307 -8.81 -23.57 -10.57
N PRO A 308 -8.26 -24.30 -11.58
CA PRO A 308 -7.42 -25.47 -11.27
C PRO A 308 -6.13 -25.11 -10.52
N ALA A 309 -5.50 -23.98 -10.83
CA ALA A 309 -4.26 -23.55 -10.19
C ALA A 309 -4.47 -23.14 -8.72
N LEU A 310 -5.67 -22.71 -8.34
CA LEU A 310 -6.02 -22.41 -6.93
C LEU A 310 -6.29 -23.66 -6.08
N GLN A 311 -6.21 -24.86 -6.67
CA GLN A 311 -6.35 -26.14 -5.98
C GLN A 311 -5.01 -26.92 -5.91
N GLY A 312 -3.91 -26.31 -6.37
CA GLY A 312 -2.59 -26.91 -6.36
C GLY A 312 -1.98 -27.02 -4.96
N ASP A 313 -1.10 -28.00 -4.78
CA ASP A 313 -0.42 -28.26 -3.50
C ASP A 313 0.71 -27.25 -3.21
N ASP A 314 1.16 -26.49 -4.21
CA ASP A 314 2.28 -25.53 -4.11
C ASP A 314 1.86 -24.12 -3.66
N LEU A 315 0.61 -23.94 -3.24
CA LEU A 315 0.12 -22.66 -2.77
C LEU A 315 0.72 -22.31 -1.40
N PRO A 316 1.06 -21.03 -1.13
CA PRO A 316 1.68 -20.61 0.13
C PRO A 316 0.68 -20.54 1.29
N PHE A 317 -0.55 -20.96 1.09
CA PHE A 317 -1.63 -21.04 2.09
C PHE A 317 -2.32 -22.41 2.02
N SER A 318 -2.86 -22.84 3.15
CA SER A 318 -3.57 -24.10 3.24
C SER A 318 -4.98 -24.04 2.67
N ALA A 319 -5.56 -25.20 2.34
CA ALA A 319 -6.97 -25.32 1.97
C ALA A 319 -7.92 -24.74 3.04
N ASP A 320 -7.57 -24.87 4.32
CA ASP A 320 -8.35 -24.28 5.43
C ASP A 320 -8.39 -22.74 5.33
N VAL A 321 -7.25 -22.09 5.12
CA VAL A 321 -7.17 -20.62 4.93
C VAL A 321 -8.03 -20.18 3.75
N TYR A 322 -7.98 -20.92 2.62
CA TYR A 322 -8.80 -20.64 1.46
C TYR A 322 -10.30 -20.82 1.76
N GLN A 323 -10.68 -21.92 2.43
CA GLN A 323 -12.08 -22.17 2.79
C GLN A 323 -12.61 -21.13 3.77
N ARG A 324 -11.83 -20.73 4.77
CA ARG A 324 -12.17 -19.65 5.71
C ARG A 324 -12.40 -18.33 4.96
N LEU A 325 -11.54 -17.99 3.98
CA LEU A 325 -11.73 -16.81 3.15
C LEU A 325 -13.04 -16.89 2.37
N GLN A 326 -13.32 -18.03 1.70
CA GLN A 326 -14.53 -18.20 0.91
C GLN A 326 -15.81 -18.23 1.76
N ALA A 327 -15.73 -18.62 3.03
CA ALA A 327 -16.86 -18.63 3.97
C ALA A 327 -17.22 -17.25 4.51
N ILE A 328 -16.36 -16.23 4.33
CA ILE A 328 -16.68 -14.85 4.71
C ILE A 328 -17.82 -14.36 3.81
N ALA A 329 -18.94 -13.98 4.42
CA ALA A 329 -20.04 -13.33 3.71
C ALA A 329 -19.63 -11.92 3.27
N ASP A 330 -20.18 -11.47 2.15
CA ASP A 330 -19.98 -10.08 1.72
C ASP A 330 -20.57 -9.15 2.81
N SER A 331 -19.91 -8.02 3.08
CA SER A 331 -20.44 -7.03 4.03
C SER A 331 -21.72 -6.39 3.47
N GLU A 332 -22.75 -6.29 4.30
CA GLU A 332 -23.97 -5.53 3.98
C GLU A 332 -23.69 -4.03 3.89
#